data_370161c004ae6c8f11802ef32bbf9cb4
#
_entry.id   370161c004ae6c8f11802ef32bbf9cb4
#
_cell.length_a   1.000
_cell.length_b   1.000
_cell.length_c   1.000
_cell.angle_alpha   90.00
_cell.angle_beta   90.00
_cell.angle_gamma   90.00
#
_symmetry.space_group_name_H-M   'P 1'
#
loop_
_entity.id
_entity.type
_entity.pdbx_description
1 polymer ?
#
loop_
_entity_poly.entity_id
_entity_poly.type
_entity_poly.pdbx_seq_one_letter_code
_entity_poly.pdbx_strand_id
1 'polypeptide(L)'
;MIFKDIYARIIGELYLRKYKTWPCEGRNRENPLSKPRECQALIVESLTNIKLIGSISEMKTLLGTKIGMTQIIGEDGVVTPITLVQAGPVTVTQVKTVETDGYNAVQVAFGEGKNLSKAVAGHVKPAEVTPKHLREFRVDEIPADIKVGAKINVEAFELGDIVDVTGTSKGKGFAGTVKRHNFNTSKSSHGGNGNVRRVGSIGSMYPQKVFKGKRMPGRMGHDKVTVKNLTVAYIDAENNLIGLKGAVPGPKKGLISIGGKA
;
A
#
# COMPACT_ATOMS: atom_id res chain seq x y z
N MET A 1 17.78 19.29 -22.48
CA MET A 1 19.12 18.72 -22.34
C MET A 1 20.01 19.49 -21.35
N ILE A 2 19.82 20.78 -21.15
CA ILE A 2 20.66 21.65 -20.30
C ILE A 2 20.40 21.53 -18.80
N PHE A 3 19.21 21.12 -18.36
CA PHE A 3 18.87 20.99 -16.93
C PHE A 3 19.43 19.73 -16.24
N LYS A 4 19.73 18.66 -16.97
CA LYS A 4 20.33 17.43 -16.39
C LYS A 4 21.80 17.61 -15.99
N ASP A 5 22.55 18.43 -16.73
CA ASP A 5 23.97 18.66 -16.45
C ASP A 5 24.19 19.60 -15.26
N ILE A 6 23.25 20.51 -14.99
CA ILE A 6 23.31 21.42 -13.84
C ILE A 6 23.01 20.66 -12.53
N TYR A 7 22.06 19.72 -12.54
CA TYR A 7 21.72 18.93 -11.37
C TYR A 7 22.82 17.93 -10.99
N ALA A 8 23.47 17.31 -11.97
CA ALA A 8 24.61 16.42 -11.74
C ALA A 8 25.83 17.15 -11.16
N ARG A 9 26.06 18.41 -11.55
CA ARG A 9 27.14 19.24 -11.03
C ARG A 9 26.91 19.68 -9.59
N ILE A 10 25.67 20.06 -9.21
CA ILE A 10 25.32 20.51 -7.85
C ILE A 10 25.37 19.35 -6.86
N ILE A 11 24.92 18.17 -7.24
CA ILE A 11 24.97 16.97 -6.38
C ILE A 11 26.42 16.49 -6.21
N GLY A 12 27.24 16.55 -7.27
CA GLY A 12 28.66 16.21 -7.21
C GLY A 12 29.45 17.12 -6.27
N GLU A 13 29.21 18.43 -6.28
CA GLU A 13 29.89 19.38 -5.38
C GLU A 13 29.42 19.26 -3.92
N LEU A 14 28.15 18.98 -3.67
CA LEU A 14 27.62 18.73 -2.32
C LEU A 14 28.18 17.44 -1.70
N TYR A 15 28.36 16.40 -2.53
CA TYR A 15 28.94 15.12 -2.08
C TYR A 15 30.42 15.25 -1.75
N LEU A 16 31.18 16.00 -2.58
CA LEU A 16 32.61 16.27 -2.35
C LEU A 16 32.86 17.14 -1.10
N ARG A 17 31.93 18.02 -0.73
CA ARG A 17 32.02 18.80 0.52
C ARG A 17 31.78 17.94 1.77
N LYS A 18 30.95 16.91 1.71
CA LYS A 18 30.58 16.08 2.85
C LYS A 18 31.63 15.03 3.22
N TYR A 19 32.50 14.65 2.27
CA TYR A 19 33.55 13.62 2.48
C TYR A 19 34.98 14.16 2.52
N LYS A 20 35.15 15.48 2.61
CA LYS A 20 36.48 16.13 2.73
C LYS A 20 37.09 16.01 4.12
N THR A 21 36.42 15.40 5.10
CA THR A 21 36.83 15.29 6.49
C THR A 21 36.96 13.86 7.01
N TRP A 22 37.31 12.89 6.13
CA TRP A 22 37.68 11.57 6.63
C TRP A 22 39.21 11.49 6.70
N PRO A 23 39.80 11.33 7.89
CA PRO A 23 41.23 11.17 8.02
C PRO A 23 41.62 9.77 7.50
N CYS A 24 42.44 9.74 6.46
CA CYS A 24 43.18 8.52 6.08
C CYS A 24 44.32 8.29 7.08
N GLU A 25 44.02 7.68 8.23
CA GLU A 25 45.02 7.11 9.10
C GLU A 25 45.20 5.63 8.80
N GLY A 26 46.32 5.29 8.23
CA GLY A 26 46.72 3.92 7.89
C GLY A 26 47.87 3.91 6.90
N ARG A 27 49.00 4.52 7.28
CA ARG A 27 50.23 4.46 6.48
C ARG A 27 50.94 3.12 6.67
N ASN A 28 50.76 2.22 5.70
CA ASN A 28 51.80 1.22 5.40
C ASN A 28 52.56 1.67 4.17
N ARG A 29 53.92 1.76 4.35
CA ARG A 29 54.89 2.42 3.45
C ARG A 29 55.32 1.60 2.24
N GLU A 30 54.57 0.62 1.75
CA GLU A 30 55.07 -0.28 0.69
C GLU A 30 54.16 -0.44 -0.56
N ASN A 31 53.32 0.51 -0.88
CA ASN A 31 52.67 0.45 -2.20
C ASN A 31 52.47 1.85 -2.77
N PRO A 32 53.40 2.33 -3.64
CA PRO A 32 53.21 3.60 -4.34
C PRO A 32 52.46 3.38 -5.66
N LEU A 33 51.25 2.89 -5.64
CA LEU A 33 50.42 2.75 -6.85
C LEU A 33 48.97 2.97 -6.53
N SER A 34 48.57 4.20 -6.53
CA SER A 34 47.24 4.54 -6.99
C SER A 34 47.30 5.90 -7.65
N LYS A 35 47.47 5.87 -8.96
CA LYS A 35 47.30 7.06 -9.79
C LYS A 35 45.87 7.56 -9.60
N PRO A 36 45.67 8.86 -9.44
CA PRO A 36 44.33 9.42 -9.20
C PRO A 36 43.29 9.10 -10.31
N ARG A 37 43.75 8.59 -11.44
CA ARG A 37 42.89 8.14 -12.55
C ARG A 37 42.20 6.80 -12.30
N GLU A 38 42.78 5.87 -11.54
CA GLU A 38 42.19 4.56 -11.24
C GLU A 38 41.09 4.66 -10.16
N CYS A 39 41.27 5.55 -9.18
CA CYS A 39 40.20 5.86 -8.24
C CYS A 39 38.99 6.53 -8.91
N GLN A 40 39.23 7.37 -9.94
CA GLN A 40 38.13 7.96 -10.69
C GLN A 40 37.41 6.92 -11.58
N ALA A 41 38.12 5.96 -12.15
CA ALA A 41 37.50 4.87 -12.91
C ALA A 41 36.64 3.96 -12.04
N LEU A 42 37.10 3.57 -10.86
CA LEU A 42 36.34 2.76 -9.89
C LEU A 42 35.13 3.50 -9.32
N ILE A 43 35.22 4.83 -9.14
CA ILE A 43 34.07 5.66 -8.74
C ILE A 43 33.07 5.77 -9.86
N VAL A 44 33.53 5.92 -11.11
CA VAL A 44 32.63 5.97 -12.27
C VAL A 44 32.00 4.60 -12.54
N GLU A 45 32.74 3.49 -12.41
CA GLU A 45 32.15 2.14 -12.50
C GLU A 45 31.20 1.82 -11.33
N SER A 46 31.48 2.29 -10.12
CA SER A 46 30.54 2.17 -9.01
C SER A 46 29.32 3.07 -9.16
N LEU A 47 29.44 4.21 -9.84
CA LEU A 47 28.34 5.10 -10.18
C LEU A 47 27.53 4.62 -11.40
N THR A 48 28.14 3.86 -12.30
CA THR A 48 27.42 3.20 -13.39
C THR A 48 26.78 1.87 -12.96
N ASN A 49 27.26 1.25 -11.90
CA ASN A 49 26.63 0.12 -11.20
C ASN A 49 25.71 0.53 -10.05
N ILE A 50 25.66 1.78 -9.66
CA ILE A 50 24.45 2.41 -9.14
C ILE A 50 23.55 2.64 -10.36
N LYS A 51 23.16 1.54 -10.99
CA LYS A 51 21.99 1.44 -11.83
C LYS A 51 20.93 2.13 -11.03
N LEU A 52 20.55 3.30 -11.50
CA LEU A 52 19.38 4.04 -11.14
C LEU A 52 18.35 3.15 -10.41
N ILE A 53 18.52 3.01 -9.10
CA ILE A 53 17.45 2.69 -8.17
C ILE A 53 16.70 4.03 -8.02
N GLY A 54 16.13 4.43 -9.12
CA GLY A 54 15.43 5.66 -9.27
C GLY A 54 14.44 5.49 -10.41
N SER A 55 13.21 5.19 -10.07
CA SER A 55 12.02 5.29 -10.90
C SER A 55 11.97 4.36 -12.12
N ILE A 56 11.70 3.11 -11.87
CA ILE A 56 10.51 2.57 -12.48
C ILE A 56 9.55 2.45 -11.31
N SER A 57 8.63 3.37 -11.17
CA SER A 57 7.44 3.18 -10.36
C SER A 57 6.60 2.12 -11.08
N GLU A 58 7.08 0.89 -11.07
CA GLU A 58 6.28 -0.26 -11.43
C GLU A 58 5.06 -0.17 -10.54
N MET A 59 3.90 -0.07 -11.17
CA MET A 59 2.63 -0.03 -10.46
C MET A 59 2.44 -1.38 -9.76
N LYS A 60 3.10 -1.54 -8.61
CA LYS A 60 2.98 -2.72 -7.76
C LYS A 60 1.62 -2.69 -7.07
N THR A 61 0.56 -3.01 -7.82
CA THR A 61 -0.81 -3.03 -7.29
C THR A 61 -1.51 -4.32 -7.66
N LEU A 62 -2.14 -4.95 -6.67
CA LEU A 62 -2.93 -6.17 -6.87
C LEU A 62 -4.26 -6.10 -6.13
N LEU A 63 -5.23 -6.85 -6.67
CA LEU A 63 -6.45 -7.20 -5.96
C LEU A 63 -6.35 -8.65 -5.49
N GLY A 64 -6.89 -8.91 -4.30
CA GLY A 64 -6.90 -10.25 -3.76
C GLY A 64 -8.06 -10.50 -2.83
N THR A 65 -8.22 -11.75 -2.42
CA THR A 65 -9.17 -12.18 -1.39
C THR A 65 -8.45 -12.67 -0.17
N LYS A 66 -8.90 -12.24 1.00
CA LYS A 66 -8.36 -12.70 2.28
C LYS A 66 -8.73 -14.16 2.54
N ILE A 67 -7.76 -15.04 2.67
CA ILE A 67 -7.96 -16.44 3.03
C ILE A 67 -8.09 -16.58 4.56
N GLY A 68 -7.09 -16.13 5.29
CA GLY A 68 -7.02 -16.27 6.73
C GLY A 68 -5.75 -15.72 7.32
N MET A 69 -5.49 -16.07 8.57
CA MET A 69 -4.25 -15.75 9.24
C MET A 69 -3.56 -17.06 9.69
N THR A 70 -2.25 -17.04 9.60
CA THR A 70 -1.35 -18.11 10.04
C THR A 70 -0.08 -17.49 10.60
N GLN A 71 0.93 -18.29 10.84
CA GLN A 71 2.22 -17.84 11.31
C GLN A 71 3.34 -18.53 10.53
N ILE A 72 4.47 -17.86 10.39
CA ILE A 72 5.71 -18.42 9.89
C ILE A 72 6.72 -18.42 11.03
N ILE A 73 7.42 -19.52 11.17
CA ILE A 73 8.52 -19.65 12.14
C ILE A 73 9.81 -19.47 11.34
N GLY A 74 10.58 -18.43 11.66
CA GLY A 74 11.88 -18.19 11.07
C GLY A 74 12.93 -19.20 11.57
N GLU A 75 14.05 -19.26 10.89
CA GLU A 75 15.19 -20.10 11.30
C GLU A 75 15.70 -19.76 12.71
N ASP A 76 15.57 -18.50 13.10
CA ASP A 76 15.89 -17.98 14.44
C ASP A 76 14.85 -18.38 15.51
N GLY A 77 13.84 -19.18 15.17
CA GLY A 77 12.74 -19.55 16.06
C GLY A 77 11.72 -18.42 16.31
N VAL A 78 11.87 -17.27 15.66
CA VAL A 78 10.95 -16.13 15.82
C VAL A 78 9.65 -16.39 15.06
N VAL A 79 8.52 -16.32 15.78
CA VAL A 79 7.19 -16.50 15.21
C VAL A 79 6.68 -15.17 14.63
N THR A 80 6.45 -15.14 13.32
CA THR A 80 5.89 -13.98 12.63
C THR A 80 4.44 -14.26 12.23
N PRO A 81 3.44 -13.50 12.74
CA PRO A 81 2.05 -13.65 12.34
C PRO A 81 1.87 -13.09 10.94
N ILE A 82 1.22 -13.85 10.05
CA ILE A 82 0.94 -13.45 8.68
C ILE A 82 -0.54 -13.59 8.34
N THR A 83 -0.99 -12.74 7.43
CA THR A 83 -2.29 -12.88 6.77
C THR A 83 -2.06 -13.37 5.35
N LEU A 84 -2.65 -14.51 4.99
CA LEU A 84 -2.64 -15.05 3.64
C LEU A 84 -3.73 -14.39 2.80
N VAL A 85 -3.32 -13.91 1.64
CA VAL A 85 -4.18 -13.28 0.64
C VAL A 85 -3.94 -14.00 -0.69
N GLN A 86 -5.01 -14.48 -1.30
CA GLN A 86 -4.97 -14.96 -2.69
C GLN A 86 -5.06 -13.72 -3.59
N ALA A 87 -3.95 -13.36 -4.20
CA ALA A 87 -3.78 -12.14 -4.97
C ALA A 87 -3.51 -12.48 -6.44
N GLY A 88 -4.30 -11.91 -7.36
CA GLY A 88 -4.12 -12.14 -8.80
C GLY A 88 -4.63 -13.47 -9.33
N PRO A 89 -4.46 -13.74 -10.62
CA PRO A 89 -4.04 -12.77 -11.61
C PRO A 89 -5.04 -11.64 -11.78
N VAL A 90 -4.55 -10.44 -12.03
CA VAL A 90 -5.36 -9.24 -12.25
C VAL A 90 -5.17 -8.78 -13.69
N THR A 91 -6.26 -8.54 -14.42
CA THR A 91 -6.20 -8.11 -15.82
C THR A 91 -6.54 -6.64 -15.94
N VAL A 92 -5.75 -5.88 -16.69
CA VAL A 92 -6.01 -4.47 -16.99
C VAL A 92 -7.17 -4.37 -17.97
N THR A 93 -8.23 -3.64 -17.60
CA THR A 93 -9.42 -3.46 -18.43
C THR A 93 -9.43 -2.12 -19.15
N GLN A 94 -8.93 -1.07 -18.53
CA GLN A 94 -8.88 0.27 -19.10
C GLN A 94 -7.70 1.04 -18.52
N VAL A 95 -7.09 1.84 -19.35
CA VAL A 95 -6.08 2.84 -18.96
C VAL A 95 -6.73 4.21 -19.14
N LYS A 96 -6.77 5.00 -18.06
CA LYS A 96 -7.34 6.35 -18.04
C LYS A 96 -6.23 7.38 -18.02
N THR A 97 -6.34 8.38 -18.89
CA THR A 97 -5.37 9.46 -19.03
C THR A 97 -6.00 10.81 -18.68
N VAL A 98 -5.16 11.79 -18.35
CA VAL A 98 -5.63 13.15 -18.05
C VAL A 98 -6.40 13.76 -19.21
N GLU A 99 -6.03 13.42 -20.46
CA GLU A 99 -6.66 13.99 -21.66
C GLU A 99 -8.10 13.49 -21.86
N THR A 100 -8.37 12.21 -21.57
CA THR A 100 -9.67 11.59 -21.81
C THR A 100 -10.58 11.62 -20.59
N ASP A 101 -10.02 11.34 -19.41
CA ASP A 101 -10.79 11.11 -18.16
C ASP A 101 -10.52 12.19 -17.08
N GLY A 102 -9.55 13.09 -17.31
CA GLY A 102 -9.19 14.15 -16.38
C GLY A 102 -8.26 13.70 -15.25
N TYR A 103 -7.85 12.44 -15.20
CA TYR A 103 -6.90 11.88 -14.23
C TYR A 103 -6.25 10.60 -14.75
N ASN A 104 -5.07 10.30 -14.25
CA ASN A 104 -4.37 9.06 -14.57
C ASN A 104 -4.81 7.95 -13.63
N ALA A 105 -5.26 6.83 -14.20
CA ALA A 105 -5.60 5.63 -13.44
C ALA A 105 -5.54 4.37 -14.32
N VAL A 106 -5.34 3.24 -13.68
CA VAL A 106 -5.44 1.93 -14.33
C VAL A 106 -6.60 1.17 -13.70
N GLN A 107 -7.59 0.82 -14.52
CA GLN A 107 -8.69 -0.03 -14.10
C GLN A 107 -8.30 -1.49 -14.28
N VAL A 108 -8.55 -2.26 -13.23
CA VAL A 108 -8.20 -3.67 -13.19
C VAL A 108 -9.40 -4.54 -12.81
N ALA A 109 -9.41 -5.73 -13.39
CA ALA A 109 -10.38 -6.77 -13.20
C ALA A 109 -9.83 -7.89 -12.33
N PHE A 110 -10.63 -8.40 -11.40
CA PHE A 110 -10.25 -9.51 -10.54
C PHE A 110 -11.38 -10.50 -10.32
N GLY A 111 -11.04 -11.78 -10.39
CA GLY A 111 -11.95 -12.90 -10.18
C GLY A 111 -12.96 -13.09 -11.31
N GLU A 112 -13.53 -14.27 -11.44
CA GLU A 112 -14.50 -14.60 -12.45
C GLU A 112 -15.95 -14.33 -11.97
N GLY A 113 -16.69 -13.58 -12.76
CA GLY A 113 -18.10 -13.25 -12.53
C GLY A 113 -19.01 -14.09 -13.45
N LYS A 114 -20.05 -14.68 -12.87
CA LYS A 114 -21.00 -15.50 -13.67
C LYS A 114 -22.05 -14.65 -14.41
N ASN A 115 -22.50 -13.55 -13.81
CA ASN A 115 -23.60 -12.73 -14.34
C ASN A 115 -23.14 -11.27 -14.43
N LEU A 116 -22.79 -10.83 -15.62
CA LEU A 116 -22.48 -9.44 -15.91
C LEU A 116 -23.66 -8.72 -16.52
N SER A 117 -23.90 -7.48 -16.13
CA SER A 117 -24.84 -6.63 -16.85
C SER A 117 -24.32 -6.32 -18.25
N LYS A 118 -25.24 -6.11 -19.23
CA LYS A 118 -24.87 -5.79 -20.62
C LYS A 118 -23.92 -4.58 -20.70
N ALA A 119 -24.11 -3.58 -19.84
CA ALA A 119 -23.25 -2.39 -19.77
C ALA A 119 -21.82 -2.74 -19.36
N VAL A 120 -21.64 -3.51 -18.27
CA VAL A 120 -20.32 -3.92 -17.81
C VAL A 120 -19.67 -4.86 -18.82
N ALA A 121 -20.42 -5.80 -19.41
CA ALA A 121 -19.90 -6.70 -20.45
C ALA A 121 -19.38 -5.91 -21.66
N GLY A 122 -20.11 -4.87 -22.10
CA GLY A 122 -19.66 -3.97 -23.17
C GLY A 122 -18.40 -3.21 -22.80
N HIS A 123 -18.29 -2.73 -21.54
CA HIS A 123 -17.13 -1.99 -21.05
C HIS A 123 -15.85 -2.82 -20.98
N VAL A 124 -15.93 -4.09 -20.56
CA VAL A 124 -14.77 -4.98 -20.44
C VAL A 124 -14.47 -5.81 -21.70
N LYS A 125 -15.27 -5.66 -22.75
CA LYS A 125 -15.09 -6.39 -24.01
C LYS A 125 -13.67 -6.27 -24.61
N PRO A 126 -13.00 -5.10 -24.57
CA PRO A 126 -11.64 -4.97 -25.10
C PRO A 126 -10.59 -5.82 -24.37
N ALA A 127 -10.86 -6.18 -23.11
CA ALA A 127 -9.95 -6.98 -22.27
C ALA A 127 -10.31 -8.49 -22.28
N GLU A 128 -11.39 -8.89 -22.94
CA GLU A 128 -11.89 -10.26 -23.03
C GLU A 128 -12.05 -11.01 -21.70
N VAL A 129 -12.45 -10.30 -20.64
CA VAL A 129 -12.56 -10.83 -19.27
C VAL A 129 -13.96 -10.69 -18.73
N THR A 130 -14.38 -11.64 -17.90
CA THR A 130 -15.64 -11.58 -17.14
C THR A 130 -15.37 -11.33 -15.66
N PRO A 131 -15.14 -10.07 -15.23
CA PRO A 131 -14.67 -9.80 -13.88
C PRO A 131 -15.79 -9.87 -12.84
N LYS A 132 -15.45 -10.38 -11.66
CA LYS A 132 -16.29 -10.27 -10.48
C LYS A 132 -16.17 -8.90 -9.81
N HIS A 133 -14.97 -8.33 -9.82
CA HIS A 133 -14.66 -7.04 -9.21
C HIS A 133 -13.86 -6.20 -10.19
N LEU A 134 -14.27 -4.94 -10.33
CA LEU A 134 -13.55 -3.89 -11.04
C LEU A 134 -13.10 -2.85 -10.02
N ARG A 135 -11.84 -2.43 -10.06
CA ARG A 135 -11.28 -1.36 -9.23
C ARG A 135 -10.30 -0.54 -10.02
N GLU A 136 -10.14 0.69 -9.60
CA GLU A 136 -9.19 1.63 -10.20
C GLU A 136 -8.10 1.93 -9.21
N PHE A 137 -6.87 1.98 -9.72
CA PHE A 137 -5.70 2.46 -9.01
C PHE A 137 -5.25 3.75 -9.67
N ARG A 138 -5.25 4.83 -8.91
CA ARG A 138 -4.70 6.11 -9.35
C ARG A 138 -3.19 6.05 -9.28
N VAL A 139 -2.55 6.53 -10.33
CA VAL A 139 -1.10 6.60 -10.47
C VAL A 139 -0.74 8.00 -10.97
N ASP A 140 0.41 8.50 -10.56
CA ASP A 140 0.87 9.81 -11.01
C ASP A 140 1.30 9.73 -12.49
N GLU A 141 2.05 8.67 -12.84
CA GLU A 141 2.49 8.38 -14.20
C GLU A 141 2.08 6.96 -14.60
N ILE A 142 1.60 6.78 -15.82
CA ILE A 142 1.21 5.47 -16.35
C ILE A 142 2.45 4.84 -16.98
N PRO A 143 2.91 3.67 -16.50
CA PRO A 143 4.00 2.94 -17.15
C PRO A 143 3.63 2.56 -18.59
N ALA A 144 4.56 2.77 -19.52
CA ALA A 144 4.34 2.48 -20.95
C ALA A 144 4.03 1.00 -21.25
N ASP A 145 4.42 0.11 -20.36
CA ASP A 145 4.25 -1.33 -20.49
C ASP A 145 2.82 -1.79 -20.19
N ILE A 146 1.99 -0.95 -19.54
CA ILE A 146 0.64 -1.29 -19.15
C ILE A 146 -0.33 -1.06 -20.31
N LYS A 147 -0.75 -2.15 -20.93
CA LYS A 147 -1.76 -2.16 -22.01
C LYS A 147 -3.04 -2.85 -21.55
N VAL A 148 -4.15 -2.53 -22.21
CA VAL A 148 -5.42 -3.24 -22.00
C VAL A 148 -5.22 -4.74 -22.31
N GLY A 149 -5.69 -5.62 -21.42
CA GLY A 149 -5.49 -7.05 -21.50
C GLY A 149 -4.20 -7.56 -20.81
N ALA A 150 -3.30 -6.69 -20.38
CA ALA A 150 -2.11 -7.11 -19.62
C ALA A 150 -2.50 -7.75 -18.29
N LYS A 151 -1.80 -8.81 -17.91
CA LYS A 151 -2.01 -9.53 -16.64
C LYS A 151 -0.90 -9.18 -15.68
N ILE A 152 -1.29 -8.82 -14.46
CA ILE A 152 -0.38 -8.53 -13.35
C ILE A 152 -0.47 -9.70 -12.36
N ASN A 153 0.64 -10.35 -12.11
CA ASN A 153 0.77 -11.49 -11.21
C ASN A 153 1.41 -11.09 -9.88
N VAL A 154 1.47 -12.05 -8.98
CA VAL A 154 2.10 -11.90 -7.66
C VAL A 154 3.61 -11.63 -7.75
N GLU A 155 4.24 -12.06 -8.83
CA GLU A 155 5.67 -11.86 -9.11
C GLU A 155 6.14 -10.40 -9.17
N ALA A 156 5.19 -9.46 -9.30
CA ALA A 156 5.48 -8.03 -9.23
C ALA A 156 5.96 -7.58 -7.83
N PHE A 157 5.76 -8.40 -6.79
CA PHE A 157 6.18 -8.12 -5.42
C PHE A 157 7.37 -8.97 -5.02
N GLU A 158 8.23 -8.40 -4.17
CA GLU A 158 9.39 -9.06 -3.60
C GLU A 158 9.21 -9.26 -2.09
N LEU A 159 9.94 -10.22 -1.53
CA LEU A 159 9.99 -10.42 -0.08
C LEU A 159 10.62 -9.20 0.58
N GLY A 160 9.95 -8.67 1.62
CA GLY A 160 10.39 -7.47 2.31
C GLY A 160 9.75 -6.18 1.81
N ASP A 161 9.07 -6.19 0.67
CA ASP A 161 8.36 -5.00 0.15
C ASP A 161 7.40 -4.44 1.18
N ILE A 162 7.32 -3.11 1.23
CA ILE A 162 6.38 -2.38 2.08
C ILE A 162 5.14 -2.06 1.26
N VAL A 163 3.98 -2.49 1.75
CA VAL A 163 2.71 -2.34 1.04
C VAL A 163 1.64 -1.69 1.91
N ASP A 164 0.75 -0.95 1.27
CA ASP A 164 -0.47 -0.42 1.87
C ASP A 164 -1.66 -1.30 1.45
N VAL A 165 -2.43 -1.73 2.45
CA VAL A 165 -3.54 -2.66 2.22
C VAL A 165 -4.86 -2.04 2.58
N THR A 166 -5.73 -1.95 1.59
CA THR A 166 -7.08 -1.38 1.74
C THR A 166 -8.13 -2.48 1.67
N GLY A 167 -9.04 -2.48 2.62
CA GLY A 167 -10.16 -3.43 2.64
C GLY A 167 -11.38 -2.85 3.33
N THR A 168 -12.49 -3.56 3.25
CA THR A 168 -13.72 -3.20 3.96
C THR A 168 -13.75 -3.89 5.32
N SER A 169 -13.84 -3.12 6.39
CA SER A 169 -13.87 -3.63 7.76
C SER A 169 -15.11 -4.49 8.03
N LYS A 170 -15.04 -5.37 9.05
CA LYS A 170 -16.20 -6.16 9.46
C LYS A 170 -17.32 -5.25 9.96
N GLY A 171 -18.54 -5.44 9.48
CA GLY A 171 -19.71 -4.74 9.97
C GLY A 171 -20.05 -5.14 11.41
N LYS A 172 -20.42 -4.17 12.24
CA LYS A 172 -20.83 -4.35 13.64
C LYS A 172 -22.25 -3.91 13.91
N GLY A 173 -23.00 -3.61 12.83
CA GLY A 173 -24.38 -3.14 12.91
C GLY A 173 -24.54 -1.78 13.58
N PHE A 174 -25.71 -1.52 14.17
CA PHE A 174 -25.94 -0.34 15.00
C PHE A 174 -25.22 -0.50 16.33
N ALA A 175 -24.37 0.44 16.68
CA ALA A 175 -23.58 0.40 17.90
C ALA A 175 -23.80 1.67 18.75
N GLY A 176 -23.91 1.47 20.05
CA GLY A 176 -23.96 2.55 21.04
C GLY A 176 -22.61 3.31 21.11
N THR A 177 -22.65 4.49 21.72
CA THR A 177 -21.48 5.39 21.82
C THR A 177 -20.31 4.78 22.58
N VAL A 178 -20.56 3.95 23.57
CA VAL A 178 -19.51 3.23 24.31
C VAL A 178 -18.69 2.33 23.37
N LYS A 179 -19.35 1.55 22.53
CA LYS A 179 -18.66 0.65 21.57
C LYS A 179 -18.11 1.41 20.36
N ARG A 180 -18.85 2.40 19.85
CA ARG A 180 -18.51 3.10 18.62
C ARG A 180 -17.42 4.15 18.81
N HIS A 181 -17.45 4.86 19.93
CA HIS A 181 -16.59 6.01 20.19
C HIS A 181 -15.76 5.90 21.47
N ASN A 182 -15.80 4.73 22.13
CA ASN A 182 -15.09 4.48 23.39
C ASN A 182 -15.46 5.48 24.51
N PHE A 183 -16.75 5.81 24.63
CA PHE A 183 -17.23 6.63 25.73
C PHE A 183 -17.16 5.85 27.02
N ASN A 184 -16.81 6.55 28.11
CA ASN A 184 -16.82 5.98 29.44
C ASN A 184 -18.24 5.63 29.86
N THR A 185 -18.36 4.57 30.64
CA THR A 185 -19.63 4.18 31.28
C THR A 185 -19.69 4.79 32.66
N SER A 186 -20.89 5.21 33.09
CA SER A 186 -21.12 5.58 34.48
C SER A 186 -21.05 4.37 35.41
N LYS A 187 -20.95 4.59 36.70
CA LYS A 187 -20.98 3.53 37.72
C LYS A 187 -22.28 2.73 37.61
N SER A 188 -22.19 1.40 37.72
CA SER A 188 -23.36 0.51 37.65
C SER A 188 -24.15 0.42 38.96
N SER A 189 -23.57 0.86 40.08
CA SER A 189 -24.14 0.88 41.41
C SER A 189 -24.11 2.30 41.98
N HIS A 190 -24.47 2.45 43.28
CA HIS A 190 -24.53 3.75 43.99
C HIS A 190 -25.50 4.75 43.33
N GLY A 191 -26.73 4.32 43.05
CA GLY A 191 -27.80 5.18 42.49
C GLY A 191 -27.70 5.40 41.00
N GLY A 192 -26.80 4.68 40.28
CA GLY A 192 -26.54 4.85 38.85
C GLY A 192 -27.69 4.53 37.92
N ASN A 193 -28.71 3.78 38.33
CA ASN A 193 -29.95 3.35 37.60
C ASN A 193 -29.87 3.67 36.08
N GLY A 194 -30.53 3.15 35.20
CA GLY A 194 -30.66 3.36 33.76
C GLY A 194 -29.68 4.32 32.97
N ASN A 195 -28.74 4.97 33.67
CA ASN A 195 -27.79 5.96 33.02
C ASN A 195 -26.44 5.36 32.66
N VAL A 196 -26.18 4.09 32.98
CA VAL A 196 -24.85 3.44 32.86
C VAL A 196 -24.22 3.60 31.48
N ARG A 197 -24.97 3.45 30.39
CA ARG A 197 -24.45 3.46 29.01
C ARG A 197 -25.02 4.61 28.16
N ARG A 198 -25.51 5.66 28.78
CA ARG A 198 -26.05 6.85 28.06
C ARG A 198 -24.95 7.71 27.50
N VAL A 199 -25.30 8.47 26.46
CA VAL A 199 -24.36 9.38 25.76
C VAL A 199 -23.91 10.54 26.65
N GLY A 200 -24.76 10.95 27.60
CA GLY A 200 -24.56 12.15 28.39
C GLY A 200 -24.98 13.42 27.62
N SER A 201 -24.46 14.56 28.02
CA SER A 201 -24.76 15.84 27.38
C SER A 201 -24.28 15.89 25.93
N ILE A 202 -25.14 16.37 25.03
CA ILE A 202 -24.84 16.54 23.61
C ILE A 202 -24.47 17.97 23.23
N GLY A 203 -24.55 18.90 24.15
CA GLY A 203 -24.21 20.30 23.93
C GLY A 203 -24.32 21.11 25.18
N SER A 204 -24.06 22.41 25.06
CA SER A 204 -24.24 23.45 26.07
C SER A 204 -25.54 24.25 25.81
N MET A 205 -25.89 25.15 26.70
CA MET A 205 -27.01 26.08 26.56
C MET A 205 -26.90 26.90 25.27
N TYR A 206 -25.72 27.34 24.93
CA TYR A 206 -25.45 28.14 23.73
C TYR A 206 -24.20 27.54 23.00
N PRO A 207 -24.22 27.45 21.67
CA PRO A 207 -25.30 27.70 20.71
C PRO A 207 -26.42 26.66 20.79
N GLN A 208 -27.66 27.10 20.60
CA GLN A 208 -28.87 26.27 20.71
C GLN A 208 -29.02 25.24 19.60
N LYS A 209 -27.96 24.51 19.27
CA LYS A 209 -27.94 23.43 18.27
C LYS A 209 -26.88 22.40 18.60
N VAL A 210 -27.07 21.18 18.13
CA VAL A 210 -26.05 20.13 18.19
C VAL A 210 -25.06 20.37 17.05
N PHE A 211 -23.78 20.40 17.35
CA PHE A 211 -22.74 20.59 16.34
C PHE A 211 -22.67 19.42 15.36
N LYS A 212 -22.33 19.71 14.09
CA LYS A 212 -22.03 18.69 13.09
C LYS A 212 -20.84 17.86 13.57
N GLY A 213 -20.86 16.54 13.29
CA GLY A 213 -19.79 15.64 13.73
C GLY A 213 -19.85 15.22 15.21
N LYS A 214 -20.88 15.62 15.98
CA LYS A 214 -21.07 15.16 17.35
C LYS A 214 -21.13 13.63 17.39
N ARG A 215 -20.34 13.01 18.26
CA ARG A 215 -20.26 11.56 18.39
C ARG A 215 -21.53 11.00 19.01
N MET A 216 -22.30 10.24 18.22
CA MET A 216 -23.58 9.64 18.58
C MET A 216 -23.62 8.16 18.20
N PRO A 217 -24.58 7.37 18.73
CA PRO A 217 -24.79 6.00 18.28
C PRO A 217 -25.13 5.96 16.79
N GLY A 218 -24.85 4.84 16.16
CA GLY A 218 -25.14 4.64 14.73
C GLY A 218 -24.43 3.40 14.19
N ARG A 219 -24.43 3.27 12.87
CA ARG A 219 -23.74 2.19 12.18
C ARG A 219 -22.25 2.23 12.45
N MET A 220 -21.67 1.08 12.73
CA MET A 220 -20.26 0.88 12.94
C MET A 220 -19.74 -0.24 12.05
N GLY A 221 -18.55 -0.04 11.48
CA GLY A 221 -17.93 -0.99 10.57
C GLY A 221 -18.51 -0.97 9.17
N HIS A 222 -18.04 -1.89 8.32
CA HIS A 222 -18.27 -1.91 6.88
C HIS A 222 -17.78 -0.61 6.20
N ASP A 223 -16.70 -0.07 6.74
CA ASP A 223 -16.03 1.12 6.24
C ASP A 223 -14.75 0.71 5.51
N LYS A 224 -14.36 1.50 4.50
CA LYS A 224 -13.06 1.35 3.82
C LYS A 224 -11.95 1.74 4.80
N VAL A 225 -11.05 0.82 5.08
CA VAL A 225 -9.91 1.00 6.00
C VAL A 225 -8.64 0.63 5.27
N THR A 226 -7.63 1.50 5.37
CA THR A 226 -6.30 1.24 4.85
C THR A 226 -5.33 1.03 6.01
N VAL A 227 -4.63 -0.09 6.00
CA VAL A 227 -3.51 -0.37 6.89
C VAL A 227 -2.24 -0.15 6.09
N LYS A 228 -1.41 0.77 6.56
CA LYS A 228 -0.18 1.18 5.88
C LYS A 228 1.03 0.45 6.39
N ASN A 229 2.07 0.41 5.56
CA ASN A 229 3.40 -0.10 5.91
C ASN A 229 3.39 -1.56 6.40
N LEU A 230 2.64 -2.43 5.73
CA LEU A 230 2.74 -3.88 5.96
C LEU A 230 3.90 -4.45 5.12
N THR A 231 4.65 -5.38 5.71
CA THR A 231 5.75 -6.05 5.02
C THR A 231 5.26 -7.34 4.38
N VAL A 232 5.71 -7.60 3.15
CA VAL A 232 5.49 -8.89 2.46
C VAL A 232 6.46 -9.92 3.06
N ALA A 233 5.91 -10.93 3.73
CA ALA A 233 6.69 -11.97 4.41
C ALA A 233 6.75 -13.30 3.67
N TYR A 234 5.83 -13.54 2.73
CA TYR A 234 5.73 -14.78 1.98
C TYR A 234 5.13 -14.53 0.60
N ILE A 235 5.68 -15.17 -0.42
CA ILE A 235 5.18 -15.13 -1.80
C ILE A 235 5.21 -16.54 -2.36
N ASP A 236 4.09 -16.95 -2.96
CA ASP A 236 3.95 -18.19 -3.69
C ASP A 236 3.32 -17.89 -5.06
N ALA A 237 4.12 -17.95 -6.09
CA ALA A 237 3.70 -17.63 -7.46
C ALA A 237 2.79 -18.72 -8.05
N GLU A 238 3.00 -19.99 -7.69
CA GLU A 238 2.21 -21.10 -8.23
C GLU A 238 0.74 -21.03 -7.80
N ASN A 239 0.51 -20.74 -6.51
CA ASN A 239 -0.83 -20.63 -5.94
C ASN A 239 -1.36 -19.18 -5.90
N ASN A 240 -0.62 -18.21 -6.42
CA ASN A 240 -0.95 -16.80 -6.35
C ASN A 240 -1.24 -16.30 -4.91
N LEU A 241 -0.37 -16.67 -3.96
CA LEU A 241 -0.52 -16.33 -2.55
C LEU A 241 0.51 -15.29 -2.13
N ILE A 242 0.04 -14.29 -1.38
CA ILE A 242 0.89 -13.33 -0.69
C ILE A 242 0.61 -13.43 0.81
N GLY A 243 1.67 -13.56 1.61
CA GLY A 243 1.64 -13.49 3.06
C GLY A 243 2.09 -12.12 3.54
N LEU A 244 1.19 -11.36 4.15
CA LEU A 244 1.44 -10.05 4.70
C LEU A 244 1.67 -10.13 6.21
N LYS A 245 2.74 -9.55 6.70
CA LYS A 245 3.06 -9.51 8.13
C LYS A 245 2.01 -8.70 8.88
N GLY A 246 1.27 -9.36 9.78
CA GLY A 246 0.27 -8.72 10.63
C GLY A 246 -1.17 -8.88 10.17
N ALA A 247 -2.05 -8.01 10.63
CA ALA A 247 -3.48 -8.07 10.41
C ALA A 247 -3.93 -7.21 9.23
N VAL A 248 -4.84 -7.74 8.42
CA VAL A 248 -5.43 -7.07 7.26
C VAL A 248 -6.93 -6.84 7.50
N PRO A 249 -7.50 -5.70 7.10
CA PRO A 249 -8.90 -5.39 7.33
C PRO A 249 -9.84 -6.36 6.60
N GLY A 250 -11.01 -6.58 7.18
CA GLY A 250 -12.11 -7.34 6.58
C GLY A 250 -12.27 -8.78 7.05
N PRO A 251 -13.36 -9.43 6.64
CA PRO A 251 -13.63 -10.84 6.88
C PRO A 251 -12.81 -11.75 5.96
N LYS A 252 -12.81 -13.05 6.22
CA LYS A 252 -12.37 -14.07 5.26
C LYS A 252 -13.19 -13.96 3.98
N LYS A 253 -12.58 -14.23 2.83
CA LYS A 253 -13.14 -14.05 1.48
C LYS A 253 -13.50 -12.59 1.12
N GLY A 254 -13.09 -11.61 1.94
CA GLY A 254 -13.25 -10.19 1.63
C GLY A 254 -12.27 -9.73 0.56
N LEU A 255 -12.71 -8.82 -0.32
CA LEU A 255 -11.86 -8.16 -1.30
C LEU A 255 -10.87 -7.23 -0.62
N ILE A 256 -9.62 -7.31 -1.04
CA ILE A 256 -8.50 -6.49 -0.56
C ILE A 256 -7.80 -5.89 -1.78
N SER A 257 -7.37 -4.67 -1.63
CA SER A 257 -6.50 -3.96 -2.57
C SER A 257 -5.14 -3.79 -1.91
N ILE A 258 -4.10 -4.26 -2.57
CA ILE A 258 -2.71 -4.17 -2.14
C ILE A 258 -2.03 -3.16 -3.08
N GLY A 259 -1.39 -2.15 -2.52
CA GLY A 259 -0.58 -1.19 -3.27
C GLY A 259 0.83 -1.17 -2.70
N GLY A 260 1.84 -1.34 -3.53
CA GLY A 260 3.22 -1.10 -3.16
C GLY A 260 3.43 0.38 -2.87
N LYS A 261 4.29 0.68 -1.92
CA LYS A 261 4.75 2.03 -1.68
C LYS A 261 5.96 2.23 -2.60
N ALA A 262 5.81 3.20 -3.52
CA ALA A 262 6.93 3.65 -4.34
C ALA A 262 8.02 4.26 -3.47
#